data_32ac4faa37106aa8a9e9adb10bb4897d
#
_entry.id   32ac4faa37106aa8a9e9adb10bb4897d
#
_cell.length_a   1.000
_cell.length_b   1.000
_cell.length_c   1.000
_cell.angle_alpha   90.00
_cell.angle_beta   90.00
_cell.angle_gamma   90.00
#
_symmetry.space_group_name_H-M   'P 1'
#
loop_
_entity.id
_entity.type
_entity.pdbx_description
1 polymer ?
#
loop_
_entity_poly.entity_id
_entity_poly.type
_entity_poly.pdbx_seq_one_letter_code
_entity_poly.pdbx_strand_id
1 'polypeptide(L)'
;MSIQNNRLLVLASALALSPAGHAATFCATSTAELQNALDTAAVNGENDVVRVAVGTYPAPVGGPFDFDQLAPVNGDGLSLTLSGGWTAFFGNPCGFRSEAYNSFDTILDGEDRERVLRIIPDGAPDIVIEGITFFRGNPSEGGTRRGGGLEIRSANFTGKLRVERSAFLFNTADYGSALEAGGSLIRLRNNLFVGNDAVNSGVIEAVIGNGDSGIYLTANTIINNATQSSAASAQGGVYIFLWTDTNALLVNNVIQGNDVTDLKLSGEGNVTLRNNLIDVRVGSITTETGQITGDPMFVGGLLNFTDFTPDVGSPLIDTGIKPPALIPFPPPFDSNWGLPDYDLLGRPRTQGVTVDVGAYEALPVDVFSDGFE
;
A
#
# COMPACT_ATOMS: atom_id res chain seq x y z
N MET A 1 38.61 49.46 -52.38
CA MET A 1 37.16 49.29 -52.16
C MET A 1 36.93 47.81 -52.01
N SER A 2 36.93 47.33 -50.75
CA SER A 2 36.82 45.88 -50.39
C SER A 2 35.44 45.65 -49.78
N ILE A 3 34.69 44.82 -50.41
CA ILE A 3 33.34 44.41 -49.97
C ILE A 3 33.50 43.18 -49.07
N GLN A 4 33.28 43.35 -47.76
CA GLN A 4 33.20 42.23 -46.83
C GLN A 4 31.78 41.60 -46.87
N ASN A 5 31.73 40.36 -47.25
CA ASN A 5 30.50 39.53 -47.18
C ASN A 5 30.33 38.99 -45.76
N ASN A 6 29.41 39.56 -44.98
CA ASN A 6 28.90 38.98 -43.73
C ASN A 6 27.95 37.85 -44.03
N ARG A 7 28.37 36.59 -43.78
CA ARG A 7 27.47 35.46 -43.75
C ARG A 7 26.86 35.35 -42.35
N LEU A 8 25.56 35.60 -42.27
CA LEU A 8 24.74 35.33 -41.06
C LEU A 8 24.61 33.80 -40.92
N LEU A 9 25.19 33.24 -39.87
CA LEU A 9 24.96 31.85 -39.48
C LEU A 9 23.66 31.80 -38.67
N VAL A 10 22.58 31.27 -39.26
CA VAL A 10 21.33 30.95 -38.54
C VAL A 10 21.53 29.60 -37.92
N LEU A 11 21.77 29.56 -36.60
CA LEU A 11 21.65 28.32 -35.80
C LEU A 11 20.15 27.96 -35.67
N ALA A 12 19.72 26.99 -36.43
CA ALA A 12 18.44 26.31 -36.15
C ALA A 12 18.63 25.41 -34.94
N SER A 13 18.19 25.85 -33.78
CA SER A 13 18.00 24.99 -32.63
C SER A 13 16.80 24.05 -32.92
N ALA A 14 17.10 22.80 -33.27
CA ALA A 14 16.09 21.76 -33.27
C ALA A 14 15.64 21.53 -31.81
N LEU A 15 14.45 22.02 -31.43
CA LEU A 15 13.76 21.53 -30.26
C LEU A 15 13.45 20.05 -30.56
N ALA A 16 14.15 19.15 -29.90
CA ALA A 16 13.74 17.78 -29.78
C ALA A 16 12.45 17.79 -28.94
N LEU A 17 11.30 17.70 -29.59
CA LEU A 17 10.04 17.31 -28.96
C LEU A 17 10.28 15.89 -28.48
N SER A 18 10.51 15.70 -27.17
CA SER A 18 10.38 14.37 -26.57
C SER A 18 8.97 13.89 -26.91
N PRO A 19 8.79 12.68 -27.51
CA PRO A 19 7.46 12.14 -27.66
C PRO A 19 6.84 12.07 -26.26
N ALA A 20 5.61 12.56 -26.10
CA ALA A 20 4.84 12.33 -24.90
C ALA A 20 4.79 10.81 -24.71
N GLY A 21 5.48 10.30 -23.69
CA GLY A 21 5.55 8.87 -23.42
C GLY A 21 4.12 8.33 -23.28
N HIS A 22 3.75 7.43 -24.17
CA HIS A 22 2.51 6.67 -24.01
C HIS A 22 2.76 5.64 -22.93
N ALA A 23 1.83 5.53 -21.95
CA ALA A 23 1.90 4.51 -20.92
C ALA A 23 1.83 3.11 -21.57
N ALA A 24 2.86 2.28 -21.41
CA ALA A 24 2.78 0.90 -21.84
C ALA A 24 1.86 0.12 -20.89
N THR A 25 1.12 -0.83 -21.45
CA THR A 25 0.24 -1.70 -20.67
C THR A 25 0.61 -3.15 -20.93
N PHE A 26 1.03 -3.84 -19.88
CA PHE A 26 1.37 -5.25 -19.89
C PHE A 26 0.24 -6.07 -19.26
N CYS A 27 0.08 -7.31 -19.70
CA CYS A 27 -0.81 -8.29 -19.12
C CYS A 27 0.02 -9.50 -18.68
N ALA A 28 -0.06 -9.88 -17.41
CA ALA A 28 0.63 -11.03 -16.86
C ALA A 28 -0.38 -12.11 -16.45
N THR A 29 -0.22 -13.33 -16.97
CA THR A 29 -1.00 -14.53 -16.65
C THR A 29 -0.14 -15.65 -16.09
N SER A 30 1.16 -15.41 -15.94
CA SER A 30 2.13 -16.33 -15.35
C SER A 30 3.23 -15.58 -14.60
N THR A 31 3.94 -16.28 -13.70
CA THR A 31 5.11 -15.75 -12.98
C THR A 31 6.13 -15.14 -13.93
N ALA A 32 6.46 -15.85 -15.02
CA ALA A 32 7.45 -15.39 -15.99
C ALA A 32 7.00 -14.12 -16.74
N GLU A 33 5.73 -14.04 -17.12
CA GLU A 33 5.18 -12.83 -17.76
C GLU A 33 5.15 -11.64 -16.83
N LEU A 34 4.83 -11.86 -15.54
CA LEU A 34 4.86 -10.80 -14.54
C LEU A 34 6.28 -10.26 -14.37
N GLN A 35 7.29 -11.13 -14.18
CA GLN A 35 8.68 -10.67 -14.05
C GLN A 35 9.15 -9.96 -15.30
N ASN A 36 8.90 -10.50 -16.49
CA ASN A 36 9.28 -9.85 -17.75
C ASN A 36 8.61 -8.47 -17.93
N ALA A 37 7.37 -8.31 -17.47
CA ALA A 37 6.67 -7.02 -17.51
C ALA A 37 7.33 -6.00 -16.57
N LEU A 38 7.71 -6.41 -15.36
CA LEU A 38 8.41 -5.56 -14.38
C LEU A 38 9.80 -5.16 -14.88
N ASP A 39 10.58 -6.12 -15.45
CA ASP A 39 11.90 -5.86 -16.03
C ASP A 39 11.82 -4.85 -17.19
N THR A 40 10.80 -4.98 -18.04
CA THR A 40 10.59 -4.07 -19.17
C THR A 40 10.17 -2.69 -18.68
N ALA A 41 9.23 -2.63 -17.75
CA ALA A 41 8.71 -1.40 -17.18
C ALA A 41 9.79 -0.56 -16.45
N ALA A 42 10.83 -1.21 -15.94
CA ALA A 42 11.91 -0.50 -15.24
C ALA A 42 12.80 0.35 -16.18
N VAL A 43 12.78 0.11 -17.52
CA VAL A 43 13.78 0.66 -18.44
C VAL A 43 13.25 1.12 -19.80
N ASN A 44 11.95 1.04 -20.06
CA ASN A 44 11.39 1.29 -21.40
C ASN A 44 11.18 2.77 -21.74
N GLY A 45 11.35 3.68 -20.77
CA GLY A 45 11.18 5.12 -20.96
C GLY A 45 9.72 5.59 -20.98
N GLU A 46 8.80 4.81 -20.38
CA GLU A 46 7.36 5.10 -20.32
C GLU A 46 6.82 4.97 -18.89
N ASN A 47 5.67 5.56 -18.62
CA ASN A 47 4.92 5.26 -17.40
C ASN A 47 4.11 3.98 -17.64
N ASP A 48 4.24 3.01 -16.77
CA ASP A 48 3.76 1.66 -17.06
C ASP A 48 2.58 1.22 -16.22
N VAL A 49 1.73 0.38 -16.83
CA VAL A 49 0.64 -0.32 -16.17
C VAL A 49 0.83 -1.82 -16.37
N VAL A 50 1.11 -2.53 -15.29
CA VAL A 50 1.18 -4.00 -15.28
C VAL A 50 -0.13 -4.54 -14.69
N ARG A 51 -0.93 -5.19 -15.54
CA ARG A 51 -2.18 -5.86 -15.20
C ARG A 51 -1.89 -7.32 -14.91
N VAL A 52 -2.28 -7.77 -13.73
CA VAL A 52 -2.11 -9.17 -13.31
C VAL A 52 -3.46 -9.85 -13.31
N ALA A 53 -3.60 -10.90 -14.09
CA ALA A 53 -4.84 -11.66 -14.14
C ALA A 53 -5.13 -12.34 -12.80
N VAL A 54 -6.38 -12.69 -12.54
CA VAL A 54 -6.76 -13.50 -11.37
C VAL A 54 -5.99 -14.81 -11.38
N GLY A 55 -5.45 -15.20 -10.22
CA GLY A 55 -4.63 -16.41 -10.08
C GLY A 55 -3.59 -16.31 -8.97
N THR A 56 -2.81 -17.39 -8.81
CA THR A 56 -1.69 -17.44 -7.85
C THR A 56 -0.37 -17.51 -8.60
N TYR A 57 0.54 -16.64 -8.25
CA TYR A 57 1.83 -16.44 -8.89
C TYR A 57 2.94 -16.70 -7.87
N PRO A 58 3.58 -17.87 -7.88
CA PRO A 58 4.74 -18.13 -7.02
C PRO A 58 5.90 -17.22 -7.40
N ALA A 59 6.65 -16.74 -6.42
CA ALA A 59 7.85 -15.95 -6.66
C ALA A 59 8.85 -16.72 -7.56
N PRO A 60 9.60 -16.04 -8.43
CA PRO A 60 10.61 -16.68 -9.25
C PRO A 60 11.59 -17.52 -8.43
N VAL A 61 12.16 -18.57 -9.04
CA VAL A 61 13.19 -19.37 -8.35
C VAL A 61 14.46 -18.56 -8.23
N GLY A 62 14.90 -18.32 -6.98
CA GLY A 62 16.15 -17.60 -6.69
C GLY A 62 16.01 -16.10 -6.49
N GLY A 63 14.80 -15.58 -6.32
CA GLY A 63 14.56 -14.19 -5.97
C GLY A 63 13.07 -13.81 -5.90
N PRO A 64 12.76 -12.60 -5.42
CA PRO A 64 11.41 -12.05 -5.44
C PRO A 64 10.95 -11.71 -6.88
N PHE A 65 9.69 -11.32 -7.04
CA PHE A 65 9.35 -10.40 -8.11
C PHE A 65 10.12 -9.09 -7.91
N ASP A 66 10.71 -8.56 -8.96
CA ASP A 66 11.64 -7.45 -8.86
C ASP A 66 11.37 -6.36 -9.91
N PHE A 67 11.25 -5.10 -9.44
CA PHE A 67 11.22 -3.91 -10.26
C PHE A 67 12.38 -3.03 -9.82
N ASP A 68 13.48 -2.98 -10.58
CA ASP A 68 14.70 -2.28 -10.22
C ASP A 68 15.08 -1.23 -11.27
N GLN A 69 14.93 0.04 -10.90
CA GLN A 69 15.32 1.18 -11.74
C GLN A 69 16.79 1.62 -11.50
N LEU A 70 17.50 1.02 -10.55
CA LEU A 70 18.90 1.34 -10.26
C LEU A 70 19.89 0.39 -10.96
N ALA A 71 19.46 -0.79 -11.40
CA ALA A 71 20.34 -1.80 -12.00
C ALA A 71 19.73 -2.41 -13.28
N PRO A 72 20.52 -2.57 -14.35
CA PRO A 72 21.83 -1.99 -14.59
C PRO A 72 21.77 -0.63 -15.27
N VAL A 73 22.25 0.41 -14.60
CA VAL A 73 22.63 1.73 -15.15
C VAL A 73 21.73 2.27 -16.28
N ASN A 74 20.43 2.40 -16.13
CA ASN A 74 19.52 3.12 -17.04
C ASN A 74 18.04 2.90 -16.68
N GLY A 75 17.70 2.79 -15.41
CA GLY A 75 16.32 2.93 -14.99
C GLY A 75 15.79 4.28 -15.45
N ASP A 76 14.57 4.33 -15.86
CA ASP A 76 13.97 5.51 -16.47
C ASP A 76 13.38 6.51 -15.45
N GLY A 77 13.26 6.10 -14.16
CA GLY A 77 12.68 6.93 -13.11
C GLY A 77 11.20 7.24 -13.31
N LEU A 78 10.50 6.45 -14.14
CA LEU A 78 9.11 6.66 -14.47
C LEU A 78 8.15 5.80 -13.63
N SER A 79 6.88 6.12 -13.68
CA SER A 79 5.87 5.59 -12.75
C SER A 79 5.44 4.18 -13.11
N LEU A 80 5.11 3.37 -12.08
CA LEU A 80 4.57 2.03 -12.19
C LEU A 80 3.19 1.93 -11.53
N THR A 81 2.22 1.37 -12.25
CA THR A 81 0.97 0.87 -11.68
C THR A 81 0.93 -0.64 -11.81
N LEU A 82 0.93 -1.35 -10.69
CA LEU A 82 0.75 -2.80 -10.61
C LEU A 82 -0.64 -3.11 -10.07
N SER A 83 -1.49 -3.76 -10.86
CA SER A 83 -2.89 -3.98 -10.49
C SER A 83 -3.35 -5.42 -10.72
N GLY A 84 -3.95 -6.02 -9.67
CA GLY A 84 -4.57 -7.34 -9.70
C GLY A 84 -6.06 -7.30 -10.07
N GLY A 85 -6.73 -8.46 -10.04
CA GLY A 85 -8.17 -8.59 -10.26
C GLY A 85 -8.61 -8.55 -11.73
N TRP A 86 -7.69 -8.71 -12.68
CA TRP A 86 -8.00 -8.69 -14.10
C TRP A 86 -8.50 -10.06 -14.58
N THR A 87 -9.50 -10.04 -15.47
CA THR A 87 -10.11 -11.25 -16.05
C THR A 87 -10.13 -11.16 -17.57
N ALA A 88 -10.27 -12.32 -18.21
CA ALA A 88 -10.34 -12.39 -19.64
C ALA A 88 -11.62 -11.75 -20.20
N PHE A 89 -11.46 -10.97 -21.29
CA PHE A 89 -12.57 -10.35 -22.01
C PHE A 89 -12.23 -10.27 -23.50
N PHE A 90 -13.09 -10.84 -24.36
CA PHE A 90 -12.90 -10.90 -25.81
C PHE A 90 -11.52 -11.37 -26.28
N GLY A 91 -10.98 -12.41 -25.63
CA GLY A 91 -9.68 -12.98 -25.99
C GLY A 91 -8.47 -12.24 -25.41
N ASN A 92 -8.66 -11.11 -24.72
CA ASN A 92 -7.61 -10.44 -23.94
C ASN A 92 -7.66 -10.97 -22.49
N PRO A 93 -6.62 -11.64 -21.97
CA PRO A 93 -6.61 -12.20 -20.62
C PRO A 93 -6.71 -11.17 -19.49
N CYS A 94 -6.30 -9.90 -19.75
CA CYS A 94 -6.47 -8.78 -18.83
C CYS A 94 -7.43 -7.72 -19.43
N GLY A 95 -8.48 -8.17 -20.10
CA GLY A 95 -9.39 -7.29 -20.83
C GLY A 95 -10.45 -6.60 -19.99
N PHE A 96 -10.74 -7.11 -18.80
CA PHE A 96 -11.77 -6.56 -17.91
C PHE A 96 -11.33 -6.62 -16.45
N ARG A 97 -11.70 -5.61 -15.70
CA ARG A 97 -11.62 -5.58 -14.23
C ARG A 97 -12.87 -4.89 -13.70
N SER A 98 -13.57 -5.54 -12.79
CA SER A 98 -14.65 -4.92 -12.04
C SER A 98 -14.09 -3.85 -11.11
N GLU A 99 -14.79 -2.74 -10.90
CA GLU A 99 -14.46 -1.80 -9.82
C GLU A 99 -14.65 -2.46 -8.43
N ALA A 100 -15.60 -3.40 -8.34
CA ALA A 100 -15.87 -4.23 -7.18
C ALA A 100 -15.05 -5.54 -7.20
N TYR A 101 -13.77 -5.50 -7.57
CA TYR A 101 -12.91 -6.67 -7.53
C TYR A 101 -12.63 -7.11 -6.09
N ASN A 102 -12.39 -8.41 -5.91
CA ASN A 102 -11.94 -8.97 -4.65
C ASN A 102 -10.41 -8.99 -4.61
N SER A 103 -9.81 -8.44 -3.57
CA SER A 103 -8.37 -8.33 -3.42
C SER A 103 -7.65 -9.69 -3.25
N PHE A 104 -8.39 -10.75 -2.94
CA PHE A 104 -7.87 -12.11 -2.81
C PHE A 104 -7.86 -12.92 -4.12
N ASP A 105 -8.32 -12.35 -5.22
CA ASP A 105 -8.36 -13.05 -6.51
C ASP A 105 -6.99 -13.11 -7.20
N THR A 106 -6.07 -12.19 -6.86
CA THR A 106 -4.69 -12.16 -7.40
C THR A 106 -3.70 -12.27 -6.26
N ILE A 107 -2.99 -13.40 -6.21
CA ILE A 107 -2.06 -13.74 -5.12
C ILE A 107 -0.63 -13.82 -5.67
N LEU A 108 0.27 -13.01 -5.12
CA LEU A 108 1.71 -13.20 -5.29
C LEU A 108 2.22 -13.94 -4.05
N ASP A 109 2.84 -15.10 -4.25
CA ASP A 109 3.20 -16.06 -3.20
C ASP A 109 4.72 -16.24 -3.09
N GLY A 110 5.29 -15.84 -1.96
CA GLY A 110 6.72 -16.03 -1.65
C GLY A 110 7.11 -17.47 -1.33
N GLU A 111 6.12 -18.37 -1.16
CA GLU A 111 6.31 -19.80 -0.84
C GLU A 111 7.20 -20.05 0.40
N ASP A 112 7.18 -19.14 1.38
CA ASP A 112 8.02 -19.15 2.61
C ASP A 112 9.54 -19.17 2.32
N ARG A 113 9.98 -18.83 1.14
CA ARG A 113 11.39 -18.91 0.72
C ARG A 113 11.96 -17.62 0.14
N GLU A 114 11.09 -16.72 -0.36
CA GLU A 114 11.50 -15.47 -1.00
C GLU A 114 10.66 -14.32 -0.46
N ARG A 115 11.15 -13.09 -0.54
CA ARG A 115 10.30 -11.90 -0.52
C ARG A 115 9.30 -11.99 -1.66
N VAL A 116 8.08 -11.48 -1.46
CA VAL A 116 7.11 -11.52 -2.55
C VAL A 116 7.47 -10.53 -3.66
N LEU A 117 7.61 -9.25 -3.31
CA LEU A 117 7.92 -8.20 -4.30
C LEU A 117 8.93 -7.20 -3.75
N ARG A 118 9.93 -6.86 -4.57
CA ARG A 118 10.86 -5.78 -4.33
C ARG A 118 10.70 -4.69 -5.39
N ILE A 119 10.66 -3.44 -4.96
CA ILE A 119 10.62 -2.27 -5.84
C ILE A 119 11.74 -1.32 -5.43
N ILE A 120 12.65 -1.04 -6.34
CA ILE A 120 13.77 -0.11 -6.15
C ILE A 120 13.59 1.04 -7.16
N PRO A 121 12.80 2.06 -6.83
CA PRO A 121 12.55 3.17 -7.73
C PRO A 121 13.71 4.16 -7.73
N ASP A 122 13.89 4.88 -8.84
CA ASP A 122 14.84 5.99 -8.95
C ASP A 122 14.12 7.33 -9.16
N GLY A 123 14.59 8.39 -8.49
CA GLY A 123 13.99 9.71 -8.62
C GLY A 123 12.61 9.87 -7.97
N ALA A 124 11.67 10.42 -8.69
CA ALA A 124 10.36 10.80 -8.16
C ALA A 124 9.14 10.14 -8.86
N PRO A 125 9.18 8.83 -9.18
CA PRO A 125 8.04 8.17 -9.79
C PRO A 125 6.85 8.03 -8.83
N ASP A 126 5.65 7.89 -9.39
CA ASP A 126 4.47 7.44 -8.66
C ASP A 126 4.38 5.90 -8.75
N ILE A 127 4.46 5.23 -7.62
CA ILE A 127 4.30 3.77 -7.51
C ILE A 127 2.90 3.48 -6.97
N VAL A 128 2.12 2.75 -7.74
CA VAL A 128 0.74 2.36 -7.37
C VAL A 128 0.63 0.85 -7.37
N ILE A 129 0.15 0.29 -6.27
CA ILE A 129 -0.13 -1.13 -6.11
C ILE A 129 -1.57 -1.29 -5.63
N GLU A 130 -2.35 -2.09 -6.33
CA GLU A 130 -3.77 -2.25 -6.00
C GLU A 130 -4.30 -3.65 -6.30
N GLY A 131 -5.16 -4.17 -5.40
CA GLY A 131 -5.89 -5.41 -5.62
C GLY A 131 -5.03 -6.67 -5.64
N ILE A 132 -3.98 -6.72 -4.83
CA ILE A 132 -3.02 -7.83 -4.78
C ILE A 132 -2.91 -8.36 -3.35
N THR A 133 -2.91 -9.69 -3.21
CA THR A 133 -2.52 -10.37 -1.98
C THR A 133 -1.04 -10.76 -2.02
N PHE A 134 -0.28 -10.28 -1.04
CA PHE A 134 1.12 -10.64 -0.77
C PHE A 134 1.14 -11.74 0.27
N PHE A 135 1.52 -12.94 -0.13
CA PHE A 135 1.36 -14.13 0.68
C PHE A 135 2.68 -14.86 0.91
N ARG A 136 2.92 -15.27 2.17
CA ARG A 136 4.07 -16.12 2.59
C ARG A 136 5.44 -15.61 2.08
N GLY A 137 5.65 -14.31 2.15
CA GLY A 137 6.96 -13.74 1.88
C GLY A 137 7.92 -14.00 3.04
N ASN A 138 9.12 -14.52 2.73
CA ASN A 138 10.19 -14.78 3.70
C ASN A 138 11.55 -14.61 3.03
N PRO A 139 12.12 -13.39 3.02
CA PRO A 139 13.40 -13.13 2.38
C PRO A 139 14.49 -14.07 2.90
N SER A 140 15.16 -14.78 1.98
CA SER A 140 16.26 -15.70 2.27
C SER A 140 17.64 -15.05 2.14
N GLU A 141 17.69 -13.78 1.72
CA GLU A 141 18.92 -13.04 1.48
C GLU A 141 19.80 -12.93 2.74
N GLY A 142 21.10 -13.06 2.58
CA GLY A 142 22.05 -12.87 3.69
C GLY A 142 22.06 -11.41 4.15
N GLY A 143 21.94 -11.19 5.47
CA GLY A 143 21.90 -9.86 6.05
C GLY A 143 20.56 -9.53 6.70
N THR A 144 20.21 -8.25 6.79
CA THR A 144 18.96 -7.79 7.37
C THR A 144 17.81 -7.99 6.39
N ARG A 145 16.86 -8.83 6.76
CA ARG A 145 15.66 -9.12 5.93
C ARG A 145 14.61 -8.03 6.14
N ARG A 146 14.15 -7.43 5.03
CA ARG A 146 13.20 -6.33 5.05
C ARG A 146 12.06 -6.61 4.09
N GLY A 147 10.86 -6.11 4.39
CA GLY A 147 9.70 -6.20 3.52
C GLY A 147 9.40 -7.61 3.04
N GLY A 148 8.99 -8.53 3.91
CA GLY A 148 8.69 -9.91 3.52
C GLY A 148 7.66 -9.99 2.41
N GLY A 149 6.55 -9.27 2.55
CA GLY A 149 5.54 -9.11 1.49
C GLY A 149 6.01 -8.12 0.43
N LEU A 150 6.31 -6.89 0.82
CA LEU A 150 6.68 -5.81 -0.09
C LEU A 150 7.77 -4.94 0.49
N GLU A 151 8.86 -4.76 -0.25
CA GLU A 151 9.89 -3.77 0.02
C GLU A 151 9.87 -2.70 -1.07
N ILE A 152 9.71 -1.42 -0.66
CA ILE A 152 9.84 -0.28 -1.56
C ILE A 152 10.84 0.69 -0.94
N ARG A 153 12.07 0.63 -1.42
CA ARG A 153 13.15 1.41 -0.85
C ARG A 153 14.26 1.71 -1.84
N SER A 154 14.60 2.98 -1.92
CA SER A 154 15.79 3.46 -2.60
C SER A 154 16.26 4.74 -1.92
N ALA A 155 17.56 4.95 -1.86
CA ALA A 155 18.14 6.20 -1.35
C ALA A 155 17.74 7.43 -2.20
N ASN A 156 17.41 7.18 -3.46
CA ASN A 156 17.04 8.23 -4.43
C ASN A 156 15.52 8.41 -4.56
N PHE A 157 14.71 7.57 -3.92
CA PHE A 157 13.26 7.64 -4.08
C PHE A 157 12.66 8.82 -3.32
N THR A 158 12.18 9.79 -4.06
CA THR A 158 11.45 10.96 -3.56
C THR A 158 10.03 11.05 -4.12
N GLY A 159 9.57 10.00 -4.78
CA GLY A 159 8.25 9.88 -5.37
C GLY A 159 7.15 9.53 -4.36
N LYS A 160 6.05 9.07 -4.89
CA LYS A 160 4.86 8.72 -4.10
C LYS A 160 4.57 7.23 -4.17
N LEU A 161 4.18 6.66 -3.04
CA LEU A 161 3.69 5.29 -2.94
C LEU A 161 2.20 5.29 -2.61
N ARG A 162 1.41 4.51 -3.34
CA ARG A 162 0.04 4.17 -3.00
C ARG A 162 -0.15 2.66 -3.02
N VAL A 163 -0.53 2.09 -1.88
CA VAL A 163 -0.97 0.70 -1.78
C VAL A 163 -2.42 0.70 -1.35
N GLU A 164 -3.28 0.09 -2.15
CA GLU A 164 -4.71 0.11 -1.87
C GLU A 164 -5.41 -1.20 -2.17
N ARG A 165 -6.44 -1.48 -1.37
CA ARG A 165 -7.27 -2.68 -1.52
C ARG A 165 -6.40 -3.91 -1.76
N SER A 166 -5.37 -4.09 -0.91
CA SER A 166 -4.39 -5.18 -0.98
C SER A 166 -4.32 -5.90 0.37
N ALA A 167 -3.94 -7.16 0.36
CA ALA A 167 -3.81 -7.96 1.56
C ALA A 167 -2.37 -8.45 1.75
N PHE A 168 -1.90 -8.44 2.99
CA PHE A 168 -0.58 -8.92 3.38
C PHE A 168 -0.76 -10.01 4.42
N LEU A 169 -0.49 -11.26 4.03
CA LEU A 169 -0.83 -12.43 4.81
C LEU A 169 0.40 -13.30 5.05
N PHE A 170 0.68 -13.59 6.33
CA PHE A 170 1.71 -14.56 6.75
C PHE A 170 3.11 -14.27 6.19
N ASN A 171 3.48 -13.00 6.09
CA ASN A 171 4.82 -12.61 5.65
C ASN A 171 5.75 -12.48 6.86
N THR A 172 7.01 -12.85 6.68
CA THR A 172 8.05 -12.82 7.72
C THR A 172 9.25 -12.01 7.25
N ALA A 173 9.81 -11.16 8.12
CA ALA A 173 11.07 -10.47 7.89
C ALA A 173 11.65 -9.97 9.23
N ASP A 174 12.86 -9.38 9.20
CA ASP A 174 13.40 -8.75 10.40
C ASP A 174 12.73 -7.41 10.68
N TYR A 175 12.39 -6.65 9.63
CA TYR A 175 11.78 -5.34 9.67
C TYR A 175 10.71 -5.23 8.57
N GLY A 176 9.58 -4.61 8.90
CA GLY A 176 8.46 -4.46 7.96
C GLY A 176 8.01 -5.79 7.36
N SER A 177 7.70 -6.79 8.19
CA SER A 177 7.46 -8.16 7.69
C SER A 177 6.42 -8.22 6.59
N ALA A 178 5.35 -7.42 6.66
CA ALA A 178 4.41 -7.26 5.57
C ALA A 178 4.87 -6.20 4.56
N LEU A 179 5.24 -5.01 5.05
CA LEU A 179 5.59 -3.86 4.22
C LEU A 179 6.72 -3.06 4.85
N GLU A 180 7.82 -2.88 4.13
CA GLU A 180 8.79 -1.81 4.38
C GLU A 180 8.71 -0.77 3.27
N ALA A 181 8.53 0.49 3.66
CA ALA A 181 8.39 1.57 2.71
C ALA A 181 9.16 2.83 3.11
N GLY A 182 9.79 3.47 2.12
CA GLY A 182 10.31 4.83 2.19
C GLY A 182 9.74 5.67 1.06
N GLY A 183 9.80 6.99 1.18
CA GLY A 183 9.32 7.91 0.14
C GLY A 183 8.90 9.27 0.69
N SER A 184 8.48 10.18 -0.19
CA SER A 184 7.98 11.49 0.22
C SER A 184 6.54 11.41 0.70
N LEU A 185 5.67 10.73 -0.05
CA LEU A 185 4.27 10.56 0.31
C LEU A 185 3.88 9.09 0.20
N ILE A 186 3.52 8.50 1.34
CA ILE A 186 3.04 7.13 1.42
C ILE A 186 1.55 7.15 1.71
N ARG A 187 0.77 6.41 0.94
CA ARG A 187 -0.67 6.26 1.11
C ARG A 187 -1.04 4.78 1.16
N LEU A 188 -1.40 4.30 2.35
CA LEU A 188 -1.92 2.96 2.57
C LEU A 188 -3.42 3.06 2.86
N ARG A 189 -4.26 2.57 1.95
CA ARG A 189 -5.71 2.70 2.09
C ARG A 189 -6.45 1.41 1.83
N ASN A 190 -7.34 1.09 2.73
CA ASN A 190 -8.24 -0.06 2.60
C ASN A 190 -7.48 -1.38 2.40
N ASN A 191 -6.42 -1.60 3.19
CA ASN A 191 -5.61 -2.81 3.14
C ASN A 191 -5.83 -3.67 4.39
N LEU A 192 -5.55 -4.96 4.25
CA LEU A 192 -5.51 -5.93 5.34
C LEU A 192 -4.07 -6.37 5.61
N PHE A 193 -3.69 -6.40 6.89
CA PHE A 193 -2.43 -6.95 7.37
C PHE A 193 -2.71 -7.91 8.51
N VAL A 194 -2.53 -9.22 8.29
CA VAL A 194 -2.84 -10.25 9.28
C VAL A 194 -1.87 -11.42 9.25
N GLY A 195 -1.51 -11.93 10.43
CA GLY A 195 -0.64 -13.10 10.57
C GLY A 195 0.81 -12.88 10.12
N ASN A 196 1.25 -11.63 9.96
CA ASN A 196 2.63 -11.33 9.60
C ASN A 196 3.52 -11.35 10.86
N ASP A 197 4.77 -11.78 10.73
CA ASP A 197 5.69 -11.99 11.85
C ASP A 197 7.01 -11.22 11.65
N ALA A 198 7.23 -10.17 12.44
CA ALA A 198 8.44 -9.38 12.41
C ALA A 198 9.43 -9.86 13.47
N VAL A 199 10.70 -10.11 13.09
CA VAL A 199 11.70 -10.55 14.07
C VAL A 199 12.11 -9.41 15.01
N ASN A 200 12.30 -8.21 14.50
CA ASN A 200 12.82 -7.07 15.28
C ASN A 200 11.84 -5.91 15.41
N SER A 201 11.17 -5.51 14.33
CA SER A 201 10.37 -4.29 14.32
C SER A 201 9.31 -4.29 13.22
N GLY A 202 8.09 -3.94 13.61
CA GLY A 202 6.98 -3.53 12.77
C GLY A 202 6.57 -4.49 11.65
N VAL A 203 5.31 -4.81 11.63
CA VAL A 203 4.72 -5.48 10.46
C VAL A 203 4.66 -4.51 9.28
N ILE A 204 4.33 -3.26 9.57
CA ILE A 204 4.54 -2.14 8.65
C ILE A 204 5.66 -1.28 9.23
N GLU A 205 6.72 -1.06 8.47
CA GLU A 205 7.77 -0.11 8.78
C GLU A 205 7.81 0.99 7.72
N ALA A 206 7.48 2.22 8.12
CA ALA A 206 7.46 3.37 7.24
C ALA A 206 8.43 4.45 7.73
N VAL A 207 9.35 4.85 6.84
CA VAL A 207 10.31 5.93 7.09
C VAL A 207 9.98 7.09 6.16
N ILE A 208 9.51 8.20 6.74
CA ILE A 208 9.09 9.38 5.99
C ILE A 208 10.23 10.41 5.99
N GLY A 209 10.68 10.76 4.79
CA GLY A 209 11.79 11.69 4.57
C GLY A 209 11.46 13.12 4.99
N ASN A 210 12.44 14.04 4.83
CA ASN A 210 12.30 15.44 5.19
C ASN A 210 11.41 16.24 4.23
N GLY A 211 10.87 17.36 4.69
CA GLY A 211 10.13 18.33 3.88
C GLY A 211 8.64 18.08 3.84
N ASP A 212 7.98 18.52 2.75
CA ASP A 212 6.51 18.32 2.55
C ASP A 212 6.17 16.84 2.31
N SER A 213 6.58 16.00 3.24
CA SER A 213 6.45 14.55 3.17
C SER A 213 5.44 14.06 4.23
N GLY A 214 4.84 12.90 3.98
CA GLY A 214 3.90 12.36 4.95
C GLY A 214 3.40 10.96 4.65
N ILE A 215 2.66 10.41 5.61
CA ILE A 215 2.00 9.13 5.47
C ILE A 215 0.51 9.24 5.81
N TYR A 216 -0.32 8.73 4.89
CA TYR A 216 -1.73 8.45 5.12
C TYR A 216 -1.94 6.97 5.39
N LEU A 217 -2.56 6.65 6.51
CA LEU A 217 -3.18 5.34 6.74
C LEU A 217 -4.69 5.54 6.81
N THR A 218 -5.43 5.03 5.82
CA THR A 218 -6.88 5.25 5.75
C THR A 218 -7.63 3.94 5.61
N ALA A 219 -8.54 3.66 6.54
CA ALA A 219 -9.42 2.49 6.49
C ALA A 219 -8.66 1.17 6.32
N ASN A 220 -7.53 0.97 7.00
CA ASN A 220 -6.82 -0.31 7.02
C ASN A 220 -7.24 -1.15 8.23
N THR A 221 -7.16 -2.47 8.10
CA THR A 221 -7.26 -3.43 9.20
C THR A 221 -5.91 -4.12 9.40
N ILE A 222 -5.28 -3.89 10.55
CA ILE A 222 -3.94 -4.37 10.92
C ILE A 222 -4.09 -5.12 12.24
N ILE A 223 -4.19 -6.44 12.17
CA ILE A 223 -4.64 -7.24 13.29
C ILE A 223 -3.92 -8.61 13.36
N ASN A 224 -3.75 -9.11 14.58
CA ASN A 224 -3.16 -10.43 14.83
C ASN A 224 -1.80 -10.64 14.15
N ASN A 225 -0.97 -9.64 14.18
CA ASN A 225 0.40 -9.74 13.72
C ASN A 225 1.34 -9.94 14.91
N ALA A 226 2.45 -10.62 14.67
CA ALA A 226 3.38 -11.03 15.72
C ALA A 226 4.73 -10.32 15.62
N THR A 227 5.47 -10.37 16.75
CA THR A 227 6.90 -10.07 16.76
C THR A 227 7.63 -11.13 17.58
N GLN A 228 8.77 -11.63 17.07
CA GLN A 228 9.61 -12.57 17.79
C GLN A 228 10.45 -11.89 18.86
N SER A 229 10.52 -10.58 18.86
CA SER A 229 11.28 -9.81 19.84
C SER A 229 10.50 -9.68 21.16
N SER A 230 11.10 -10.13 22.25
CA SER A 230 10.55 -9.92 23.60
C SER A 230 10.94 -8.57 24.22
N ALA A 231 11.65 -7.72 23.50
CA ALA A 231 12.05 -6.41 23.99
C ALA A 231 10.83 -5.50 24.15
N ALA A 232 10.80 -4.71 25.22
CA ALA A 232 9.73 -3.72 25.44
C ALA A 232 9.63 -2.64 24.32
N SER A 233 10.63 -2.57 23.48
CA SER A 233 10.66 -1.71 22.29
C SER A 233 10.19 -2.41 21.01
N ALA A 234 9.86 -3.70 21.08
CA ALA A 234 9.37 -4.48 19.93
C ALA A 234 8.00 -3.95 19.45
N GLN A 235 7.70 -4.19 18.19
CA GLN A 235 6.44 -3.80 17.59
C GLN A 235 5.90 -4.95 16.73
N GLY A 236 4.71 -5.41 17.06
CA GLY A 236 3.97 -6.35 16.20
C GLY A 236 3.10 -5.63 15.16
N GLY A 237 2.79 -4.35 15.39
CA GLY A 237 1.94 -3.56 14.52
C GLY A 237 2.70 -2.59 13.60
N VAL A 238 2.28 -1.33 13.61
CA VAL A 238 2.80 -0.27 12.72
C VAL A 238 3.93 0.50 13.38
N TYR A 239 5.05 0.64 12.70
CA TYR A 239 6.13 1.56 13.07
C TYR A 239 6.25 2.68 12.03
N ILE A 240 6.16 3.93 12.48
CA ILE A 240 6.34 5.11 11.65
C ILE A 240 7.46 5.98 12.25
N PHE A 241 8.48 6.23 11.43
CA PHE A 241 9.52 7.20 11.75
C PHE A 241 9.31 8.47 10.91
N LEU A 242 9.14 9.61 11.61
CA LEU A 242 8.87 10.90 11.01
C LEU A 242 10.05 11.86 11.25
N TRP A 243 10.67 12.31 10.18
CA TRP A 243 11.63 13.40 10.29
C TRP A 243 10.94 14.73 10.62
N THR A 244 11.73 15.73 11.00
CA THR A 244 11.24 17.10 11.25
C THR A 244 10.43 17.61 10.05
N ASP A 245 9.33 18.33 10.32
CA ASP A 245 8.41 18.89 9.32
C ASP A 245 7.66 17.86 8.44
N THR A 246 7.60 16.60 8.87
CA THR A 246 6.79 15.58 8.21
C THR A 246 5.50 15.32 8.99
N ASN A 247 4.52 14.69 8.34
CA ASN A 247 3.21 14.50 8.92
C ASN A 247 2.72 13.05 8.75
N ALA A 248 2.01 12.53 9.77
CA ALA A 248 1.24 11.30 9.68
C ALA A 248 -0.25 11.59 9.92
N LEU A 249 -1.11 11.04 9.08
CA LEU A 249 -2.55 11.11 9.21
C LEU A 249 -3.15 9.70 9.17
N LEU A 250 -3.69 9.25 10.29
CA LEU A 250 -4.34 7.96 10.42
C LEU A 250 -5.84 8.17 10.61
N VAL A 251 -6.66 7.63 9.71
CA VAL A 251 -8.12 7.84 9.71
C VAL A 251 -8.84 6.51 9.46
N ASN A 252 -9.83 6.21 10.29
CA ASN A 252 -10.69 5.03 10.14
C ASN A 252 -9.93 3.69 10.13
N ASN A 253 -8.81 3.56 10.85
CA ASN A 253 -8.07 2.30 10.89
C ASN A 253 -8.47 1.46 12.10
N VAL A 254 -8.39 0.13 11.95
CA VAL A 254 -8.33 -0.83 13.04
C VAL A 254 -6.89 -1.31 13.16
N ILE A 255 -6.25 -1.04 14.29
CA ILE A 255 -4.88 -1.50 14.60
C ILE A 255 -4.92 -2.08 16.01
N GLN A 256 -5.14 -3.38 16.12
CA GLN A 256 -5.43 -4.03 17.39
C GLN A 256 -4.93 -5.47 17.44
N GLY A 257 -4.55 -5.92 18.63
CA GLY A 257 -4.16 -7.32 18.85
C GLY A 257 -2.85 -7.69 18.17
N ASN A 258 -2.00 -6.71 17.93
CA ASN A 258 -0.63 -6.95 17.45
C ASN A 258 0.31 -7.06 18.66
N ASP A 259 1.26 -7.99 18.61
CA ASP A 259 2.16 -8.23 19.76
C ASP A 259 2.88 -6.96 20.22
N VAL A 260 2.94 -6.76 21.54
CA VAL A 260 3.62 -5.70 22.27
C VAL A 260 3.08 -4.29 22.00
N THR A 261 2.98 -3.86 20.75
CA THR A 261 2.56 -2.49 20.38
C THR A 261 1.81 -2.48 19.06
N ASP A 262 0.63 -1.87 19.04
CA ASP A 262 -0.17 -1.70 17.81
C ASP A 262 0.36 -0.56 16.93
N LEU A 263 0.67 0.60 17.54
CA LEU A 263 1.22 1.75 16.84
C LEU A 263 2.41 2.33 17.60
N LYS A 264 3.56 2.39 16.96
CA LYS A 264 4.74 3.10 17.45
C LYS A 264 5.13 4.23 16.53
N LEU A 265 5.26 5.40 17.13
CA LEU A 265 5.63 6.64 16.48
C LEU A 265 6.99 7.10 17.02
N SER A 266 7.90 7.48 16.12
CA SER A 266 9.22 7.98 16.47
C SER A 266 9.59 9.17 15.60
N GLY A 267 10.54 9.99 16.08
CA GLY A 267 10.96 11.20 15.39
C GLY A 267 10.20 12.44 15.84
N GLU A 268 10.22 13.51 15.06
CA GLU A 268 9.78 14.86 15.44
C GLU A 268 8.58 15.38 14.61
N GLY A 269 8.04 14.57 13.70
CA GLY A 269 6.90 14.95 12.85
C GLY A 269 5.57 15.03 13.61
N ASN A 270 4.57 15.61 12.96
CA ASN A 270 3.23 15.73 13.52
C ASN A 270 2.36 14.52 13.22
N VAL A 271 1.58 14.10 14.19
CA VAL A 271 0.68 12.94 14.06
C VAL A 271 -0.75 13.35 14.36
N THR A 272 -1.64 13.07 13.41
CA THR A 272 -3.08 13.28 13.58
C THR A 272 -3.81 11.94 13.47
N LEU A 273 -4.59 11.61 14.50
CA LEU A 273 -5.44 10.41 14.56
C LEU A 273 -6.91 10.81 14.53
N ARG A 274 -7.72 10.13 13.70
CA ARG A 274 -9.17 10.35 13.62
C ARG A 274 -9.94 9.07 13.44
N ASN A 275 -10.92 8.82 14.30
CA ASN A 275 -11.83 7.68 14.21
C ASN A 275 -11.09 6.35 14.00
N ASN A 276 -10.03 6.10 14.77
CA ASN A 276 -9.30 4.84 14.73
C ASN A 276 -9.65 4.00 15.97
N LEU A 277 -9.55 2.69 15.83
CA LEU A 277 -9.47 1.75 16.94
C LEU A 277 -8.01 1.30 17.06
N ILE A 278 -7.31 1.77 18.10
CA ILE A 278 -5.89 1.47 18.38
C ILE A 278 -5.72 1.27 19.87
N ASP A 279 -5.32 0.07 20.30
CA ASP A 279 -5.22 -0.25 21.74
C ASP A 279 -3.91 0.22 22.35
N VAL A 280 -2.79 -0.31 21.87
CA VAL A 280 -1.47 -0.06 22.47
C VAL A 280 -0.67 0.90 21.59
N ARG A 281 -0.40 2.09 22.13
CA ARG A 281 0.29 3.16 21.40
C ARG A 281 1.53 3.65 22.14
N VAL A 282 2.59 3.93 21.39
CA VAL A 282 3.83 4.52 21.90
C VAL A 282 4.27 5.66 20.99
N GLY A 283 4.69 6.77 21.58
CA GLY A 283 5.13 7.97 20.87
C GLY A 283 4.16 9.15 21.01
N SER A 284 4.53 10.27 20.41
CA SER A 284 3.78 11.53 20.54
C SER A 284 2.68 11.65 19.49
N ILE A 285 1.48 12.03 19.91
CA ILE A 285 0.35 12.33 19.05
C ILE A 285 0.05 13.82 19.18
N THR A 286 0.01 14.53 18.05
CA THR A 286 -0.23 15.97 18.01
C THR A 286 -1.73 16.28 18.16
N THR A 287 -2.56 15.54 17.47
CA THR A 287 -4.03 15.72 17.48
C THR A 287 -4.73 14.37 17.43
N GLU A 288 -5.75 14.20 18.26
CA GLU A 288 -6.58 12.99 18.25
C GLU A 288 -8.06 13.35 18.45
N THR A 289 -8.93 12.73 17.64
CA THR A 289 -10.38 12.86 17.73
C THR A 289 -11.09 11.57 17.36
N GLY A 290 -12.24 11.29 17.97
CA GLY A 290 -13.09 10.15 17.58
C GLY A 290 -12.46 8.79 17.87
N GLN A 291 -11.65 8.66 18.91
CA GLN A 291 -11.07 7.35 19.28
C GLN A 291 -12.16 6.32 19.55
N ILE A 292 -12.06 5.17 18.89
CA ILE A 292 -12.94 4.01 19.06
C ILE A 292 -12.25 3.03 20.01
N THR A 293 -13.00 2.42 20.89
CA THR A 293 -12.52 1.45 21.87
C THR A 293 -13.45 0.25 21.94
N GLY A 294 -12.94 -0.89 22.36
CA GLY A 294 -13.69 -2.12 22.55
C GLY A 294 -13.29 -3.21 21.58
N ASP A 295 -14.03 -4.31 21.63
CA ASP A 295 -13.85 -5.44 20.73
C ASP A 295 -14.40 -5.06 19.35
N PRO A 296 -13.62 -5.22 18.27
CA PRO A 296 -14.07 -4.96 16.91
C PRO A 296 -15.18 -5.90 16.42
N MET A 297 -15.42 -7.03 17.10
CA MET A 297 -16.49 -7.97 16.85
C MET A 297 -16.60 -8.34 15.36
N PHE A 298 -15.64 -9.12 14.86
CA PHE A 298 -15.64 -9.54 13.45
C PHE A 298 -16.48 -10.79 13.22
N VAL A 299 -17.18 -10.86 12.10
CA VAL A 299 -17.92 -12.06 11.64
C VAL A 299 -16.93 -13.21 11.46
N GLY A 300 -17.23 -14.36 12.10
CA GLY A 300 -16.34 -15.54 12.04
C GLY A 300 -15.11 -15.46 12.97
N GLY A 301 -14.96 -14.38 13.73
CA GLY A 301 -13.87 -14.22 14.70
C GLY A 301 -12.48 -14.19 14.08
N LEU A 302 -11.46 -14.40 14.90
CA LEU A 302 -10.05 -14.31 14.51
C LEU A 302 -9.51 -15.50 13.70
N LEU A 303 -10.35 -16.50 13.41
CA LEU A 303 -9.93 -17.71 12.67
C LEU A 303 -10.15 -17.60 11.15
N ASN A 304 -10.85 -16.57 10.68
CA ASN A 304 -11.01 -16.30 9.26
C ASN A 304 -10.06 -15.16 8.85
N PHE A 305 -8.90 -15.53 8.32
CA PHE A 305 -7.85 -14.57 7.97
C PHE A 305 -8.13 -13.70 6.73
N THR A 306 -9.26 -13.87 6.08
CA THR A 306 -9.62 -13.13 4.86
C THR A 306 -10.88 -12.29 4.98
N ASP A 307 -11.65 -12.44 6.06
CA ASP A 307 -12.89 -11.69 6.27
C ASP A 307 -12.97 -11.15 7.71
N PHE A 308 -12.65 -9.89 7.87
CA PHE A 308 -12.78 -9.13 9.11
C PHE A 308 -13.93 -8.11 8.99
N THR A 309 -15.03 -8.53 8.41
CA THR A 309 -16.28 -7.76 8.38
C THR A 309 -16.78 -7.52 9.81
N PRO A 310 -17.10 -6.29 10.20
CA PRO A 310 -17.71 -6.00 11.49
C PRO A 310 -19.05 -6.73 11.62
N ASP A 311 -19.27 -7.41 12.76
CA ASP A 311 -20.54 -8.09 13.09
C ASP A 311 -21.52 -7.13 13.77
N VAL A 312 -22.77 -7.51 13.85
CA VAL A 312 -23.85 -6.74 14.49
C VAL A 312 -23.46 -6.35 15.90
N GLY A 313 -23.53 -5.05 16.19
CA GLY A 313 -23.14 -4.48 17.50
C GLY A 313 -21.68 -4.09 17.60
N SER A 314 -20.88 -4.30 16.54
CA SER A 314 -19.48 -3.82 16.50
C SER A 314 -19.42 -2.30 16.64
N PRO A 315 -18.48 -1.77 17.44
CA PRO A 315 -18.25 -0.33 17.55
C PRO A 315 -17.67 0.30 16.28
N LEU A 316 -17.31 -0.51 15.28
CA LEU A 316 -16.76 -0.05 14.00
C LEU A 316 -17.84 0.38 13.02
N ILE A 317 -19.07 -0.14 13.17
CA ILE A 317 -20.17 0.09 12.23
C ILE A 317 -20.64 1.55 12.30
N ASP A 318 -20.72 2.22 11.15
CA ASP A 318 -21.20 3.61 11.00
C ASP A 318 -20.49 4.64 11.91
N THR A 319 -19.24 4.37 12.30
CA THR A 319 -18.47 5.26 13.19
C THR A 319 -17.27 5.92 12.50
N GLY A 320 -17.00 5.55 11.26
CA GLY A 320 -15.99 6.19 10.43
C GLY A 320 -16.43 7.56 9.93
N ILE A 321 -15.49 8.31 9.41
CA ILE A 321 -15.74 9.63 8.80
C ILE A 321 -15.49 9.59 7.31
N LYS A 322 -16.30 10.34 6.55
CA LYS A 322 -16.16 10.47 5.08
C LYS A 322 -15.43 11.75 4.69
N PRO A 323 -14.62 11.73 3.63
CA PRO A 323 -14.20 12.96 2.97
C PRO A 323 -15.40 13.64 2.23
N PRO A 324 -15.38 14.96 2.05
CA PRO A 324 -14.45 15.88 2.66
C PRO A 324 -14.82 16.18 4.11
N ALA A 325 -13.91 15.93 5.04
CA ALA A 325 -14.07 16.50 6.36
C ALA A 325 -13.87 18.02 6.23
N LEU A 326 -14.70 18.79 6.90
CA LEU A 326 -14.59 20.26 6.96
C LEU A 326 -13.34 20.76 7.72
N ILE A 327 -12.39 19.89 7.99
CA ILE A 327 -11.21 20.18 8.79
C ILE A 327 -9.99 20.20 7.86
N PRO A 328 -9.28 21.32 7.81
CA PRO A 328 -8.05 21.40 7.04
C PRO A 328 -7.01 20.39 7.59
N PHE A 329 -6.34 19.71 6.69
CA PHE A 329 -5.21 18.84 7.05
C PHE A 329 -3.90 19.59 6.82
N PRO A 330 -2.85 19.27 7.58
CA PRO A 330 -1.54 19.82 7.31
C PRO A 330 -1.03 19.33 5.95
N PRO A 331 -0.22 20.12 5.22
CA PRO A 331 0.47 19.63 4.03
C PRO A 331 1.28 18.36 4.36
N PRO A 332 1.45 17.42 3.42
CA PRO A 332 0.99 17.45 2.02
C PRO A 332 -0.43 16.88 1.81
N PHE A 333 -1.22 16.76 2.86
CA PHE A 333 -2.52 16.10 2.83
C PHE A 333 -3.59 16.99 2.20
N ASP A 334 -4.39 16.42 1.35
CA ASP A 334 -5.57 17.05 0.75
C ASP A 334 -6.86 16.71 1.52
N SER A 335 -7.99 17.27 1.11
CA SER A 335 -9.29 16.98 1.72
C SER A 335 -9.84 15.59 1.37
N ASN A 336 -9.22 14.88 0.43
CA ASN A 336 -9.53 13.51 0.09
C ASN A 336 -8.54 12.55 0.78
N TRP A 337 -8.94 11.95 1.88
CA TRP A 337 -8.11 10.99 2.62
C TRP A 337 -7.85 9.69 1.85
N GLY A 338 -8.33 9.61 0.62
CA GLY A 338 -8.16 8.44 -0.20
C GLY A 338 -9.04 7.27 0.22
N LEU A 339 -10.21 7.51 0.82
CA LEU A 339 -11.18 6.46 1.06
C LEU A 339 -11.69 5.96 -0.30
N PRO A 340 -11.53 4.66 -0.65
CA PRO A 340 -12.02 4.12 -1.90
C PRO A 340 -13.54 3.93 -1.87
N ASP A 341 -14.17 3.80 -3.04
CA ASP A 341 -15.61 3.59 -3.14
C ASP A 341 -16.04 2.18 -2.72
N TYR A 342 -15.11 1.23 -2.75
CA TYR A 342 -15.33 -0.17 -2.41
C TYR A 342 -14.39 -0.62 -1.30
N ASP A 343 -14.85 -1.56 -0.49
CA ASP A 343 -14.07 -2.25 0.54
C ASP A 343 -13.12 -3.31 -0.06
N LEU A 344 -12.40 -4.02 0.78
CA LEU A 344 -11.42 -5.04 0.35
C LEU A 344 -12.07 -6.21 -0.41
N LEU A 345 -13.33 -6.53 -0.12
CA LEU A 345 -14.11 -7.59 -0.77
C LEU A 345 -14.93 -7.10 -1.97
N GLY A 346 -14.83 -5.82 -2.35
CA GLY A 346 -15.59 -5.24 -3.44
C GLY A 346 -17.00 -4.79 -3.08
N ARG A 347 -17.31 -4.63 -1.79
CA ARG A 347 -18.59 -4.07 -1.34
C ARG A 347 -18.53 -2.54 -1.34
N PRO A 348 -19.62 -1.82 -1.67
CA PRO A 348 -19.64 -0.36 -1.54
C PRO A 348 -19.33 0.09 -0.12
N ARG A 349 -18.46 1.10 0.03
CA ARG A 349 -18.03 1.65 1.34
C ARG A 349 -19.12 2.39 2.10
N THR A 350 -20.30 2.54 1.54
CA THR A 350 -21.42 3.20 2.21
C THR A 350 -22.63 2.29 2.14
N GLN A 351 -22.79 1.47 3.16
CA GLN A 351 -23.95 0.59 3.33
C GLN A 351 -24.91 1.10 4.40
N GLY A 352 -24.42 1.98 5.29
CA GLY A 352 -25.16 2.55 6.41
C GLY A 352 -25.25 4.09 6.38
N VAL A 353 -25.23 4.70 7.55
CA VAL A 353 -25.29 6.16 7.75
C VAL A 353 -23.99 6.82 7.34
N THR A 354 -22.85 6.18 7.65
CA THR A 354 -21.51 6.59 7.25
C THR A 354 -20.70 5.38 6.84
N VAL A 355 -19.39 5.46 6.82
CA VAL A 355 -18.50 4.35 6.52
C VAL A 355 -18.11 3.62 7.80
N ASP A 356 -17.82 2.34 7.67
CA ASP A 356 -17.27 1.57 8.78
C ASP A 356 -15.77 1.85 8.94
N VAL A 357 -15.26 1.59 10.14
CA VAL A 357 -13.84 1.70 10.44
C VAL A 357 -13.14 0.39 10.10
N GLY A 358 -11.99 0.48 9.43
CA GLY A 358 -11.25 -0.67 8.91
C GLY A 358 -11.43 -0.88 7.41
N ALA A 359 -10.88 -1.99 6.92
CA ALA A 359 -10.83 -2.33 5.50
C ALA A 359 -12.12 -2.97 4.94
N TYR A 360 -13.08 -3.21 5.80
CA TYR A 360 -14.32 -3.91 5.46
C TYR A 360 -15.55 -3.09 5.82
N GLU A 361 -16.61 -3.28 5.06
CA GLU A 361 -17.92 -2.69 5.30
C GLU A 361 -18.90 -3.78 5.76
N ALA A 362 -19.61 -3.56 6.87
CA ALA A 362 -20.65 -4.46 7.34
C ALA A 362 -21.77 -4.58 6.30
N LEU A 363 -22.36 -5.75 6.21
CA LEU A 363 -23.54 -5.91 5.38
C LEU A 363 -24.74 -5.24 6.06
N PRO A 364 -25.67 -4.62 5.30
CA PRO A 364 -26.90 -4.13 5.87
C PRO A 364 -27.61 -5.24 6.63
N VAL A 365 -27.99 -4.98 7.86
CA VAL A 365 -28.89 -5.90 8.57
C VAL A 365 -30.21 -5.88 7.81
N ASP A 366 -30.56 -6.99 7.18
CA ASP A 366 -31.88 -7.13 6.58
C ASP A 366 -32.93 -7.01 7.70
N VAL A 367 -33.54 -5.85 7.83
CA VAL A 367 -34.57 -5.54 8.83
C VAL A 367 -35.83 -6.42 8.64
N PHE A 368 -35.82 -7.24 7.58
CA PHE A 368 -36.94 -8.11 7.18
C PHE A 368 -36.73 -9.60 7.47
N SER A 369 -35.60 -10.02 8.11
CA SER A 369 -35.40 -11.45 8.40
C SER A 369 -36.17 -11.94 9.64
N ASP A 370 -36.81 -11.05 10.42
CA ASP A 370 -37.56 -11.42 11.61
C ASP A 370 -39.07 -11.15 11.41
N GLY A 371 -39.77 -12.10 10.78
CA GLY A 371 -41.17 -12.25 11.10
C GLY A 371 -42.22 -12.01 10.03
N PHE A 372 -42.37 -12.97 9.16
CA PHE A 372 -43.70 -13.48 8.80
C PHE A 372 -43.60 -15.02 8.79
N GLU A 373 -43.79 -15.63 9.97
CA GLU A 373 -44.39 -16.97 10.05
C GLU A 373 -45.91 -16.83 10.09
#